data_25cd6588d8e356b56b1d588a7a4b760f
#
_entry.id   25cd6588d8e356b56b1d588a7a4b760f
#
_cell.length_a   1.000
_cell.length_b   1.000
_cell.length_c   1.000
_cell.angle_alpha   90.00
_cell.angle_beta   90.00
_cell.angle_gamma   90.00
#
_symmetry.space_group_name_H-M   'P 1'
#
loop_
_entity.id
_entity.type
_entity.pdbx_description
1 polymer ?
#
loop_
_entity_poly.entity_id
_entity_poly.type
_entity_poly.pdbx_seq_one_letter_code
_entity_poly.pdbx_strand_id
1 'polypeptide(L)'
;MNPGEIVFRNYDQDQLEHQFRLDQVDNLQEWFTLREEISRQARLSYHCQTDISYAEGKHRTLDVFSNPEKPNNGAVQIFIHGGFWHSLDAKVFSFISNGFCPDGSVTVVIDYPLFPDADFQEILQSCQKAIQWVYENADSLEIDRKRIHISGNSAGGHLVTLLMHRDWPEKFGLPPDLIAGGCAISGIYDLTPVRLSIKNEILDLSPEDIE
;
A
#
# COMPACT_ATOMS: atom_id res chain seq x y z
N MET A 1 27.50 -18.47 -8.49
CA MET A 1 27.09 -19.40 -7.41
C MET A 1 27.14 -20.82 -7.96
N ASN A 2 27.43 -21.82 -7.12
CA ASN A 2 27.48 -23.22 -7.57
C ASN A 2 26.03 -23.71 -7.80
N PRO A 3 25.75 -24.40 -8.92
CA PRO A 3 24.44 -25.00 -9.15
C PRO A 3 24.06 -25.97 -8.02
N GLY A 4 22.86 -25.80 -7.44
CA GLY A 4 22.35 -26.63 -6.34
C GLY A 4 22.84 -26.24 -4.94
N GLU A 5 23.56 -25.13 -4.78
CA GLU A 5 23.88 -24.57 -3.46
C GLU A 5 22.62 -23.97 -2.84
N ILE A 6 22.28 -24.40 -1.63
CA ILE A 6 21.12 -23.90 -0.89
C ILE A 6 21.39 -22.47 -0.44
N VAL A 7 20.53 -21.52 -0.84
CA VAL A 7 20.66 -20.09 -0.53
C VAL A 7 19.66 -19.63 0.55
N PHE A 8 18.49 -20.27 0.64
CA PHE A 8 17.49 -19.94 1.63
C PHE A 8 16.65 -21.16 2.02
N ARG A 9 16.64 -21.54 3.31
CA ARG A 9 15.93 -22.73 3.83
C ARG A 9 16.36 -24.01 3.06
N ASN A 10 15.46 -24.52 2.21
CA ASN A 10 15.69 -25.70 1.35
C ASN A 10 15.68 -25.37 -0.14
N TYR A 11 15.78 -24.09 -0.50
CA TYR A 11 15.77 -23.62 -1.88
C TYR A 11 17.20 -23.30 -2.36
N ASP A 12 17.57 -23.78 -3.53
CA ASP A 12 18.66 -23.20 -4.31
C ASP A 12 18.20 -21.92 -5.02
N GLN A 13 19.10 -21.24 -5.75
CA GLN A 13 18.78 -19.96 -6.37
C GLN A 13 17.61 -20.06 -7.36
N ASP A 14 17.60 -21.07 -8.24
CA ASP A 14 16.55 -21.22 -9.26
C ASP A 14 15.19 -21.52 -8.62
N GLN A 15 15.18 -22.33 -7.58
CA GLN A 15 13.97 -22.63 -6.80
C GLN A 15 13.45 -21.39 -6.05
N LEU A 16 14.34 -20.57 -5.50
CA LEU A 16 13.98 -19.32 -4.84
C LEU A 16 13.37 -18.34 -5.84
N GLU A 17 14.02 -18.12 -7.00
CA GLU A 17 13.51 -17.25 -8.07
C GLU A 17 12.12 -17.69 -8.56
N HIS A 18 11.93 -19.01 -8.66
CA HIS A 18 10.65 -19.58 -9.07
C HIS A 18 9.52 -19.18 -8.13
N GLN A 19 9.75 -19.01 -6.81
CA GLN A 19 8.72 -18.57 -5.85
C GLN A 19 8.22 -17.15 -6.09
N PHE A 20 9.03 -16.27 -6.71
CA PHE A 20 8.68 -14.88 -6.99
C PHE A 20 8.10 -14.64 -8.38
N ARG A 21 7.95 -15.69 -9.20
CA ARG A 21 7.44 -15.59 -10.56
C ARG A 21 5.92 -15.48 -10.56
N LEU A 22 5.40 -14.45 -11.23
CA LEU A 22 3.96 -14.24 -11.40
C LEU A 22 3.41 -14.91 -12.67
N ASP A 23 4.27 -15.32 -13.61
CA ASP A 23 3.88 -16.02 -14.84
C ASP A 23 3.31 -17.43 -14.62
N GLN A 24 3.34 -17.92 -13.37
CA GLN A 24 2.68 -19.14 -12.94
C GLN A 24 1.17 -18.96 -12.64
N VAL A 25 0.70 -17.71 -12.57
CA VAL A 25 -0.70 -17.41 -12.30
C VAL A 25 -1.47 -17.47 -13.62
N ASP A 26 -2.43 -18.38 -13.69
CA ASP A 26 -3.31 -18.49 -14.85
C ASP A 26 -4.06 -17.19 -15.11
N ASN A 27 -4.10 -16.78 -16.37
CA ASN A 27 -4.83 -15.59 -16.83
C ASN A 27 -4.39 -14.28 -16.15
N LEU A 28 -3.13 -14.16 -15.71
CA LEU A 28 -2.63 -12.99 -14.98
C LEU A 28 -2.93 -11.67 -15.71
N GLN A 29 -2.76 -11.65 -17.05
CA GLN A 29 -3.03 -10.46 -17.85
C GLN A 29 -4.52 -10.07 -17.87
N GLU A 30 -5.43 -11.05 -17.84
CA GLU A 30 -6.87 -10.80 -17.76
C GLU A 30 -7.24 -10.19 -16.41
N TRP A 31 -6.62 -10.66 -15.31
CA TRP A 31 -6.80 -10.07 -13.98
C TRP A 31 -6.30 -8.63 -13.90
N PHE A 32 -5.17 -8.31 -14.52
CA PHE A 32 -4.68 -6.93 -14.57
C PHE A 32 -5.62 -6.04 -15.36
N THR A 33 -6.05 -6.48 -16.54
CA THR A 33 -7.01 -5.74 -17.38
C THR A 33 -8.34 -5.52 -16.65
N LEU A 34 -8.86 -6.54 -15.99
CA LEU A 34 -10.09 -6.45 -15.19
C LEU A 34 -9.94 -5.45 -14.06
N ARG A 35 -8.83 -5.49 -13.33
CA ARG A 35 -8.54 -4.55 -12.24
C ARG A 35 -8.51 -3.09 -12.72
N GLU A 36 -7.85 -2.82 -13.83
CA GLU A 36 -7.80 -1.49 -14.43
C GLU A 36 -9.19 -1.01 -14.84
N GLU A 37 -9.99 -1.86 -15.46
CA GLU A 37 -11.35 -1.52 -15.88
C GLU A 37 -12.26 -1.25 -14.67
N ILE A 38 -12.26 -2.11 -13.65
CA ILE A 38 -13.05 -1.89 -12.43
C ILE A 38 -12.61 -0.61 -11.71
N SER A 39 -11.30 -0.33 -11.68
CA SER A 39 -10.77 0.92 -11.10
C SER A 39 -11.21 2.15 -11.88
N ARG A 40 -11.22 2.07 -13.21
CA ARG A 40 -11.75 3.14 -14.06
C ARG A 40 -13.23 3.37 -13.82
N GLN A 41 -14.04 2.31 -13.68
CA GLN A 41 -15.46 2.41 -13.36
C GLN A 41 -15.69 3.00 -11.98
N ALA A 42 -14.90 2.62 -10.98
CA ALA A 42 -15.00 3.19 -9.62
C ALA A 42 -14.81 4.72 -9.63
N ARG A 43 -13.82 5.24 -10.38
CA ARG A 43 -13.61 6.68 -10.53
C ARG A 43 -14.76 7.42 -11.23
N LEU A 44 -15.59 6.72 -12.01
CA LEU A 44 -16.79 7.30 -12.64
C LEU A 44 -18.04 7.17 -11.76
N SER A 45 -18.07 6.19 -10.86
CA SER A 45 -19.26 5.87 -10.06
C SER A 45 -19.32 6.66 -8.75
N TYR A 46 -18.18 7.09 -8.22
CA TYR A 46 -18.09 7.82 -6.95
C TYR A 46 -17.62 9.24 -7.15
N HIS A 47 -17.93 10.12 -6.19
CA HIS A 47 -17.21 11.39 -6.12
C HIS A 47 -15.75 11.10 -5.83
N CYS A 48 -14.89 11.48 -6.78
CA CYS A 48 -13.47 11.16 -6.76
C CYS A 48 -12.64 12.43 -6.91
N GLN A 49 -11.76 12.67 -5.95
CA GLN A 49 -10.70 13.67 -6.05
C GLN A 49 -9.37 12.94 -6.18
N THR A 50 -8.67 13.13 -7.29
CA THR A 50 -7.43 12.41 -7.58
C THR A 50 -6.23 13.33 -7.48
N ASP A 51 -5.06 12.70 -7.28
CA ASP A 51 -3.75 13.36 -7.31
C ASP A 51 -3.60 14.49 -6.25
N ILE A 52 -4.29 14.35 -5.11
CA ILE A 52 -4.14 15.27 -3.99
C ILE A 52 -2.76 15.08 -3.38
N SER A 53 -1.93 16.12 -3.41
CA SER A 53 -0.60 16.07 -2.82
C SER A 53 -0.68 16.09 -1.29
N TYR A 54 -0.06 15.11 -0.62
CA TYR A 54 0.11 15.07 0.82
C TYR A 54 1.51 15.51 1.28
N ALA A 55 2.46 15.58 0.36
CA ALA A 55 3.82 16.07 0.58
C ALA A 55 4.47 16.49 -0.75
N GLU A 56 5.59 17.21 -0.68
CA GLU A 56 6.38 17.52 -1.86
C GLU A 56 7.08 16.29 -2.43
N GLY A 57 7.16 16.18 -3.75
CA GLY A 57 7.87 15.13 -4.48
C GLY A 57 6.97 14.21 -5.29
N LYS A 58 7.60 13.39 -6.10
CA LYS A 58 6.94 12.44 -7.01
C LYS A 58 6.30 11.31 -6.22
N HIS A 59 5.13 10.83 -6.66
CA HIS A 59 4.36 9.74 -6.03
C HIS A 59 3.97 10.01 -4.56
N ARG A 60 3.84 11.28 -4.17
CA ARG A 60 3.35 11.69 -2.86
C ARG A 60 1.95 12.30 -2.97
N THR A 61 1.06 11.52 -3.59
CA THR A 61 -0.34 11.87 -3.83
C THR A 61 -1.28 10.81 -3.27
N LEU A 62 -2.54 11.17 -3.15
CA LEU A 62 -3.60 10.24 -2.78
C LEU A 62 -4.88 10.57 -3.56
N ASP A 63 -5.72 9.55 -3.71
CA ASP A 63 -7.04 9.67 -4.29
C ASP A 63 -8.09 9.46 -3.20
N VAL A 64 -9.09 10.33 -3.15
CA VAL A 64 -10.19 10.28 -2.17
C VAL A 64 -11.49 9.96 -2.89
N PHE A 65 -12.23 8.98 -2.36
CA PHE A 65 -13.52 8.55 -2.88
C PHE A 65 -14.59 8.65 -1.81
N SER A 66 -15.76 9.16 -2.19
CA SER A 66 -16.97 9.15 -1.36
C SER A 66 -18.21 8.90 -2.21
N ASN A 67 -19.28 8.41 -1.59
CA ASN A 67 -20.53 8.19 -2.28
C ASN A 67 -21.50 9.35 -1.98
N PRO A 68 -21.81 10.22 -2.95
CA PRO A 68 -22.69 11.36 -2.72
C PRO A 68 -24.15 10.97 -2.47
N GLU A 69 -24.54 9.72 -2.78
CA GLU A 69 -25.88 9.20 -2.56
C GLU A 69 -26.07 8.58 -1.16
N LYS A 70 -25.01 8.53 -0.36
CA LYS A 70 -25.03 7.94 0.99
C LYS A 70 -24.57 8.94 2.03
N PRO A 71 -25.21 9.00 3.19
CA PRO A 71 -24.68 9.76 4.32
C PRO A 71 -23.30 9.22 4.69
N ASN A 72 -22.35 10.12 4.92
CA ASN A 72 -21.04 9.73 5.43
C ASN A 72 -21.21 9.12 6.84
N ASN A 73 -20.66 7.94 7.05
CA ASN A 73 -20.73 7.22 8.31
C ASN A 73 -19.57 7.56 9.27
N GLY A 74 -18.68 8.46 8.88
CA GLY A 74 -17.52 8.91 9.63
C GLY A 74 -16.31 7.99 9.57
N ALA A 75 -16.39 6.84 8.93
CA ALA A 75 -15.22 5.96 8.78
C ALA A 75 -14.40 6.28 7.53
N VAL A 76 -13.10 6.09 7.61
CA VAL A 76 -12.21 6.11 6.46
C VAL A 76 -11.40 4.83 6.36
N GLN A 77 -11.32 4.30 5.15
CA GLN A 77 -10.44 3.20 4.77
C GLN A 77 -9.31 3.74 3.90
N ILE A 78 -8.09 3.71 4.41
CA ILE A 78 -6.89 4.03 3.66
C ILE A 78 -6.32 2.73 3.08
N PHE A 79 -6.08 2.71 1.78
CA PHE A 79 -5.48 1.57 1.09
C PHE A 79 -4.07 1.89 0.59
N ILE A 80 -3.14 0.96 0.85
CA ILE A 80 -1.73 1.03 0.45
C ILE A 80 -1.49 -0.07 -0.57
N HIS A 81 -1.10 0.33 -1.78
CA HIS A 81 -0.96 -0.61 -2.89
C HIS A 81 0.27 -1.52 -2.78
N GLY A 82 0.23 -2.63 -3.49
CA GLY A 82 1.38 -3.52 -3.70
C GLY A 82 2.21 -3.13 -4.92
N GLY A 83 3.08 -4.02 -5.34
CA GLY A 83 3.95 -3.84 -6.51
C GLY A 83 5.43 -3.95 -6.17
N PHE A 84 5.79 -4.78 -5.16
CA PHE A 84 7.17 -4.97 -4.72
C PHE A 84 7.90 -3.65 -4.43
N TRP A 85 7.20 -2.62 -3.95
CA TRP A 85 7.71 -1.27 -3.66
C TRP A 85 8.38 -0.55 -4.85
N HIS A 86 8.34 -1.10 -6.06
CA HIS A 86 8.98 -0.54 -7.27
C HIS A 86 8.03 -0.33 -8.45
N SER A 87 6.74 -0.68 -8.32
CA SER A 87 5.79 -0.62 -9.43
C SER A 87 4.36 -0.38 -8.96
N LEU A 88 3.47 -0.08 -9.92
CA LEU A 88 2.07 0.25 -9.74
C LEU A 88 1.85 1.65 -9.14
N ASP A 89 0.59 2.03 -9.03
CA ASP A 89 0.13 3.31 -8.49
C ASP A 89 -1.28 3.19 -7.89
N ALA A 90 -1.76 4.25 -7.25
CA ALA A 90 -3.10 4.31 -6.66
C ALA A 90 -4.22 4.11 -7.68
N LYS A 91 -4.02 4.53 -8.93
CA LYS A 91 -5.09 4.52 -9.96
C LYS A 91 -5.60 3.12 -10.26
N VAL A 92 -4.71 2.13 -10.29
CA VAL A 92 -5.10 0.73 -10.55
C VAL A 92 -5.74 0.05 -9.35
N PHE A 93 -5.82 0.74 -8.21
CA PHE A 93 -6.47 0.27 -6.99
C PHE A 93 -7.71 1.10 -6.60
N SER A 94 -8.17 2.02 -7.46
CA SER A 94 -9.40 2.78 -7.23
C SER A 94 -10.62 1.89 -6.96
N PHE A 95 -10.62 0.65 -7.45
CA PHE A 95 -11.68 -0.35 -7.24
C PHE A 95 -11.94 -0.68 -5.76
N ILE A 96 -10.97 -0.43 -4.88
CA ILE A 96 -11.12 -0.63 -3.43
C ILE A 96 -12.30 0.18 -2.88
N SER A 97 -12.59 1.35 -3.48
CA SER A 97 -13.75 2.18 -3.11
C SER A 97 -15.10 1.45 -3.23
N ASN A 98 -15.20 0.44 -4.12
CA ASN A 98 -16.41 -0.38 -4.27
C ASN A 98 -16.74 -1.20 -3.01
N GLY A 99 -15.74 -1.45 -2.15
CA GLY A 99 -15.95 -2.19 -0.90
C GLY A 99 -16.43 -1.34 0.27
N PHE A 100 -16.28 -0.02 0.21
CA PHE A 100 -16.49 0.86 1.37
C PHE A 100 -17.44 2.04 1.09
N CYS A 101 -17.35 2.66 -0.09
CA CYS A 101 -18.23 3.78 -0.44
C CYS A 101 -19.73 3.43 -0.45
N PRO A 102 -20.18 2.20 -0.81
CA PRO A 102 -21.59 1.83 -0.72
C PRO A 102 -22.20 1.95 0.68
N ASP A 103 -21.38 1.82 1.73
CA ASP A 103 -21.82 1.94 3.13
C ASP A 103 -21.62 3.35 3.69
N GLY A 104 -21.20 4.31 2.86
CA GLY A 104 -20.97 5.70 3.26
C GLY A 104 -19.60 5.94 3.91
N SER A 105 -18.67 5.01 3.83
CA SER A 105 -17.29 5.25 4.26
C SER A 105 -16.50 6.00 3.19
N VAL A 106 -15.58 6.85 3.62
CA VAL A 106 -14.58 7.45 2.73
C VAL A 106 -13.50 6.42 2.43
N THR A 107 -13.06 6.34 1.17
CA THR A 107 -11.92 5.52 0.78
C THR A 107 -10.79 6.42 0.31
N VAL A 108 -9.59 6.19 0.81
CA VAL A 108 -8.37 6.88 0.38
C VAL A 108 -7.40 5.84 -0.16
N VAL A 109 -6.92 6.04 -1.39
CA VAL A 109 -5.88 5.18 -1.98
C VAL A 109 -4.64 6.04 -2.11
N ILE A 110 -3.55 5.62 -1.46
CA ILE A 110 -2.32 6.41 -1.42
C ILE A 110 -1.28 5.89 -2.41
N ASP A 111 -0.58 6.82 -3.05
CA ASP A 111 0.69 6.58 -3.70
C ASP A 111 1.84 6.82 -2.70
N TYR A 112 2.98 6.21 -2.98
CA TYR A 112 4.22 6.43 -2.26
C TYR A 112 5.40 6.33 -3.23
N PRO A 113 6.55 6.97 -2.94
CA PRO A 113 7.73 6.89 -3.80
C PRO A 113 8.22 5.44 -3.89
N LEU A 114 8.78 5.09 -5.04
CA LEU A 114 9.13 3.72 -5.39
C LEU A 114 10.64 3.55 -5.53
N PHE A 115 11.13 2.34 -5.29
CA PHE A 115 12.48 1.97 -5.68
C PHE A 115 12.67 2.11 -7.21
N PRO A 116 13.87 2.49 -7.68
CA PRO A 116 15.07 2.84 -6.91
C PRO A 116 15.13 4.32 -6.51
N ASP A 117 14.08 5.12 -6.77
CA ASP A 117 14.05 6.56 -6.49
C ASP A 117 13.93 6.86 -4.97
N ALA A 118 13.59 5.86 -4.15
CA ALA A 118 13.45 5.96 -2.70
C ALA A 118 13.89 4.67 -2.00
N ASP A 119 14.30 4.77 -0.74
CA ASP A 119 14.55 3.64 0.15
C ASP A 119 13.32 3.26 0.99
N PHE A 120 13.40 2.18 1.77
CA PHE A 120 12.30 1.74 2.64
C PHE A 120 11.89 2.78 3.69
N GLN A 121 12.85 3.48 4.25
CA GLN A 121 12.57 4.49 5.26
C GLN A 121 11.79 5.66 4.67
N GLU A 122 12.15 6.08 3.47
CA GLU A 122 11.48 7.15 2.75
C GLU A 122 10.06 6.74 2.29
N ILE A 123 9.90 5.49 1.85
CA ILE A 123 8.59 4.89 1.52
C ILE A 123 7.68 4.87 2.76
N LEU A 124 8.19 4.35 3.89
CA LEU A 124 7.43 4.28 5.14
C LEU A 124 7.04 5.68 5.65
N GLN A 125 7.97 6.63 5.66
CA GLN A 125 7.70 8.01 6.06
C GLN A 125 6.65 8.67 5.15
N SER A 126 6.66 8.36 3.86
CA SER A 126 5.65 8.88 2.93
C SER A 126 4.26 8.34 3.26
N CYS A 127 4.13 7.06 3.57
CA CYS A 127 2.87 6.48 4.03
C CYS A 127 2.40 7.09 5.36
N GLN A 128 3.32 7.34 6.31
CA GLN A 128 3.02 8.04 7.57
C GLN A 128 2.47 9.46 7.33
N LYS A 129 3.10 10.23 6.42
CA LYS A 129 2.63 11.56 6.03
C LYS A 129 1.27 11.54 5.34
N ALA A 130 1.00 10.53 4.52
CA ALA A 130 -0.32 10.37 3.90
C ALA A 130 -1.41 10.13 4.96
N ILE A 131 -1.15 9.30 5.96
CA ILE A 131 -2.07 9.07 7.08
C ILE A 131 -2.22 10.33 7.94
N GLN A 132 -1.12 11.05 8.20
CA GLN A 132 -1.17 12.35 8.88
C GLN A 132 -2.06 13.33 8.12
N TRP A 133 -1.91 13.43 6.80
CA TRP A 133 -2.73 14.28 5.96
C TRP A 133 -4.22 13.95 6.10
N VAL A 134 -4.59 12.66 6.10
CA VAL A 134 -5.99 12.23 6.29
C VAL A 134 -6.50 12.66 7.67
N TYR A 135 -5.72 12.50 8.73
CA TYR A 135 -6.07 12.92 10.08
C TYR A 135 -6.27 14.44 10.19
N GLU A 136 -5.36 15.23 9.60
CA GLU A 136 -5.42 16.69 9.62
C GLU A 136 -6.60 17.24 8.81
N ASN A 137 -6.98 16.55 7.74
CA ASN A 137 -8.10 16.92 6.86
C ASN A 137 -9.42 16.23 7.23
N ALA A 138 -9.52 15.63 8.41
CA ALA A 138 -10.69 14.85 8.83
C ALA A 138 -12.00 15.64 8.76
N ASP A 139 -11.99 16.93 9.12
CA ASP A 139 -13.19 17.78 9.11
C ASP A 139 -13.67 18.04 7.67
N SER A 140 -12.74 18.28 6.73
CA SER A 140 -13.09 18.50 5.31
C SER A 140 -13.51 17.21 4.60
N LEU A 141 -13.04 16.06 5.08
CA LEU A 141 -13.43 14.73 4.61
C LEU A 141 -14.70 14.20 5.31
N GLU A 142 -15.20 14.94 6.31
CA GLU A 142 -16.36 14.55 7.14
C GLU A 142 -16.16 13.19 7.83
N ILE A 143 -14.92 12.87 8.28
CA ILE A 143 -14.58 11.62 8.96
C ILE A 143 -14.28 11.83 10.44
N ASP A 144 -14.51 10.78 11.23
CA ASP A 144 -14.11 10.71 12.63
C ASP A 144 -12.64 10.28 12.73
N ARG A 145 -11.80 11.12 13.35
CA ARG A 145 -10.37 10.86 13.59
C ARG A 145 -10.09 9.54 14.34
N LYS A 146 -11.09 9.00 15.05
CA LYS A 146 -11.01 7.72 15.74
C LYS A 146 -11.39 6.51 14.89
N ARG A 147 -11.80 6.74 13.64
CA ARG A 147 -12.27 5.69 12.73
C ARG A 147 -11.42 5.61 11.46
N ILE A 148 -10.12 5.82 11.62
CA ILE A 148 -9.12 5.66 10.55
C ILE A 148 -8.67 4.20 10.52
N HIS A 149 -8.96 3.52 9.43
CA HIS A 149 -8.56 2.14 9.18
C HIS A 149 -7.59 2.08 7.99
N ILE A 150 -6.62 1.18 8.06
CA ILE A 150 -5.66 0.99 6.98
C ILE A 150 -5.72 -0.44 6.46
N SER A 151 -5.51 -0.63 5.17
CA SER A 151 -5.30 -1.94 4.57
C SER A 151 -4.30 -1.85 3.43
N GLY A 152 -3.72 -2.97 3.05
CA GLY A 152 -2.78 -3.03 1.96
C GLY A 152 -2.54 -4.46 1.50
N ASN A 153 -2.12 -4.61 0.25
CA ASN A 153 -1.85 -5.91 -0.36
C ASN A 153 -0.37 -6.06 -0.70
N SER A 154 0.20 -7.24 -0.48
CA SER A 154 1.58 -7.58 -0.84
C SER A 154 2.58 -6.60 -0.18
N ALA A 155 3.38 -5.85 -0.94
CA ALA A 155 4.23 -4.78 -0.43
C ALA A 155 3.46 -3.77 0.44
N GLY A 156 2.21 -3.41 0.05
CA GLY A 156 1.33 -2.59 0.88
C GLY A 156 0.90 -3.27 2.18
N GLY A 157 0.73 -4.59 2.17
CA GLY A 157 0.47 -5.38 3.39
C GLY A 157 1.66 -5.34 4.36
N HIS A 158 2.88 -5.39 3.87
CA HIS A 158 4.09 -5.17 4.66
C HIS A 158 4.08 -3.78 5.29
N LEU A 159 3.83 -2.72 4.51
CA LEU A 159 3.76 -1.34 5.01
C LEU A 159 2.67 -1.16 6.06
N VAL A 160 1.49 -1.78 5.89
CA VAL A 160 0.43 -1.80 6.93
C VAL A 160 0.95 -2.35 8.24
N THR A 161 1.71 -3.45 8.22
CA THR A 161 2.26 -4.05 9.44
C THR A 161 3.20 -3.10 10.18
N LEU A 162 4.08 -2.41 9.44
CA LEU A 162 4.97 -1.40 10.01
C LEU A 162 4.20 -0.19 10.56
N LEU A 163 3.15 0.25 9.87
CA LEU A 163 2.32 1.39 10.26
C LEU A 163 1.42 1.09 11.48
N MET A 164 1.12 -0.17 11.75
CA MET A 164 0.41 -0.58 12.98
C MET A 164 1.28 -0.48 14.24
N HIS A 165 2.59 -0.26 14.11
CA HIS A 165 3.45 0.01 15.25
C HIS A 165 3.11 1.37 15.87
N ARG A 166 2.94 1.42 17.20
CA ARG A 166 2.33 2.58 17.89
C ARG A 166 3.29 3.74 18.18
N ASP A 167 4.58 3.59 17.91
CA ASP A 167 5.57 4.59 18.31
C ASP A 167 5.74 5.73 17.30
N TRP A 168 5.32 5.55 16.05
CA TRP A 168 5.53 6.56 15.03
C TRP A 168 4.55 7.75 15.09
N PRO A 169 3.25 7.60 15.47
CA PRO A 169 2.33 8.73 15.46
C PRO A 169 2.79 9.88 16.36
N GLU A 170 3.35 9.59 17.53
CA GLU A 170 3.84 10.60 18.47
C GLU A 170 4.98 11.45 17.88
N LYS A 171 5.82 10.87 16.99
CA LYS A 171 6.88 11.59 16.28
C LYS A 171 6.34 12.66 15.31
N PHE A 172 5.07 12.51 14.90
CA PHE A 172 4.33 13.45 14.07
C PHE A 172 3.35 14.32 14.87
N GLY A 173 3.37 14.26 16.20
CA GLY A 173 2.43 14.98 17.07
C GLY A 173 0.99 14.44 17.00
N LEU A 174 0.84 13.17 16.61
CA LEU A 174 -0.45 12.50 16.45
C LEU A 174 -0.74 11.58 17.65
N PRO A 175 -2.01 11.24 17.92
CA PRO A 175 -2.35 10.34 19.02
C PRO A 175 -1.80 8.92 18.74
N PRO A 176 -1.35 8.18 19.79
CA PRO A 176 -0.79 6.84 19.62
C PRO A 176 -1.82 5.79 19.16
N ASP A 177 -3.10 6.08 19.34
CA ASP A 177 -4.24 5.28 18.86
C ASP A 177 -4.84 5.80 17.56
N LEU A 178 -4.03 6.51 16.74
CA LEU A 178 -4.40 7.09 15.45
C LEU A 178 -5.11 6.10 14.53
N ILE A 179 -4.59 4.88 14.44
CA ILE A 179 -5.11 3.84 13.56
C ILE A 179 -6.01 2.90 14.37
N ALA A 180 -7.31 2.91 14.06
CA ALA A 180 -8.32 2.10 14.74
C ALA A 180 -8.20 0.60 14.40
N GLY A 181 -7.69 0.26 13.24
CA GLY A 181 -7.48 -1.12 12.81
C GLY A 181 -6.74 -1.23 11.48
N GLY A 182 -6.07 -2.37 11.28
CA GLY A 182 -5.32 -2.66 10.06
C GLY A 182 -5.62 -4.03 9.49
N CYS A 183 -5.60 -4.14 8.15
CA CYS A 183 -5.74 -5.41 7.43
C CYS A 183 -4.60 -5.56 6.43
N ALA A 184 -3.63 -6.40 6.75
CA ALA A 184 -2.49 -6.71 5.91
C ALA A 184 -2.79 -7.96 5.06
N ILE A 185 -2.95 -7.78 3.74
CA ILE A 185 -3.37 -8.83 2.82
C ILE A 185 -2.13 -9.36 2.09
N SER A 186 -1.78 -10.64 2.33
CA SER A 186 -0.66 -11.32 1.68
C SER A 186 0.66 -10.51 1.76
N GLY A 187 0.93 -9.91 2.91
CA GLY A 187 2.13 -9.10 3.11
C GLY A 187 3.42 -9.92 3.09
N ILE A 188 4.52 -9.29 2.72
CA ILE A 188 5.86 -9.88 2.72
C ILE A 188 6.49 -9.54 4.07
N TYR A 189 6.59 -10.51 4.98
CA TYR A 189 7.03 -10.28 6.37
C TYR A 189 8.44 -10.79 6.67
N ASP A 190 9.01 -11.61 5.80
CA ASP A 190 10.41 -12.02 5.81
C ASP A 190 11.05 -11.50 4.53
N LEU A 191 11.89 -10.48 4.66
CA LEU A 191 12.55 -9.86 3.52
C LEU A 191 13.84 -10.61 3.11
N THR A 192 14.29 -11.58 3.90
CA THR A 192 15.51 -12.36 3.60
C THR A 192 15.44 -13.02 2.21
N PRO A 193 14.36 -13.76 1.85
CA PRO A 193 14.28 -14.36 0.52
C PRO A 193 14.19 -13.33 -0.60
N VAL A 194 13.60 -12.17 -0.36
CA VAL A 194 13.55 -11.06 -1.35
C VAL A 194 14.96 -10.55 -1.61
N ARG A 195 15.72 -10.28 -0.55
CA ARG A 195 17.12 -9.83 -0.64
C ARG A 195 18.01 -10.81 -1.38
N LEU A 196 17.78 -12.11 -1.22
CA LEU A 196 18.56 -13.19 -1.88
C LEU A 196 18.09 -13.48 -3.31
N SER A 197 17.03 -12.86 -3.79
CA SER A 197 16.47 -13.05 -5.13
C SER A 197 16.91 -11.93 -6.10
N ILE A 198 16.63 -12.13 -7.41
CA ILE A 198 16.84 -11.13 -8.46
C ILE A 198 16.06 -9.81 -8.18
N LYS A 199 15.04 -9.85 -7.33
CA LYS A 199 14.31 -8.64 -6.92
C LYS A 199 15.22 -7.62 -6.25
N ASN A 200 16.28 -8.08 -5.62
CA ASN A 200 17.24 -7.21 -4.97
C ASN A 200 18.12 -6.38 -5.92
N GLU A 201 18.16 -6.70 -7.21
CA GLU A 201 18.83 -5.85 -8.21
C GLU A 201 18.17 -4.46 -8.33
N ILE A 202 16.87 -4.36 -8.01
CA ILE A 202 16.12 -3.10 -8.03
C ILE A 202 16.02 -2.48 -6.63
N LEU A 203 15.84 -3.34 -5.60
CA LEU A 203 15.55 -2.90 -4.23
C LEU A 203 16.82 -2.55 -3.45
N ASP A 204 17.98 -3.08 -3.85
CA ASP A 204 19.29 -2.87 -3.22
C ASP A 204 19.27 -2.99 -1.69
N LEU A 205 18.53 -4.00 -1.19
CA LEU A 205 18.37 -4.22 0.24
C LEU A 205 19.68 -4.66 0.89
N SER A 206 20.08 -3.92 1.91
CA SER A 206 21.20 -4.30 2.79
C SER A 206 20.79 -5.37 3.81
N PRO A 207 21.75 -5.99 4.52
CA PRO A 207 21.42 -6.84 5.67
C PRO A 207 20.64 -6.11 6.76
N GLU A 208 20.90 -4.81 6.95
CA GLU A 208 20.28 -3.96 7.97
C GLU A 208 18.79 -3.66 7.65
N ASP A 209 18.42 -3.67 6.37
CA ASP A 209 17.04 -3.41 5.93
C ASP A 209 16.09 -4.57 6.23
N ILE A 210 16.62 -5.74 6.58
CA ILE A 210 15.85 -6.97 6.80
C ILE A 210 15.81 -7.42 8.27
N GLU A 211 16.51 -6.72 9.18
CA GLU A 211 16.49 -6.94 10.64
C GLU A 211 15.34 -6.15 11.30
#